data_bf9545005a7d3a5aae96bc11ad60a3e2
#
_entry.id   bf9545005a7d3a5aae96bc11ad60a3e2
#
_cell.length_a   1.000
_cell.length_b   1.000
_cell.length_c   1.000
_cell.angle_alpha   90.00
_cell.angle_beta   90.00
_cell.angle_gamma   90.00
#
_symmetry.space_group_name_H-M   'P 1'
#
loop_
_entity.id
_entity.type
_entity.pdbx_description
1 polymer ?
#
loop_
_entity_poly.entity_id
_entity_poly.type
_entity_poly.pdbx_seq_one_letter_code
_entity_poly.pdbx_strand_id
1 'polypeptide(L)'
;MIDYSDVRPERGEFVGDGIARTAGNIPYNPESDGNASFPDDEFWNSRESLRQIRDYAVSRFVSPYAVLSVVLCRIIVATPPYVVLPPTIGADCGSLNFGVVILGNPGSGKDAAFGAAKALVPDIRDAPVTSVASGQAISALFGQRVQEDGRFRLECKTPRAMIRYSEASNFKALSSAKESNLQAEVLSLFSGQQIGDYTKNKELSVTIPEHGYRTAVVISAQPSMMGMFEVGVGVGFQQRFLYVSAYSDRLNVRALDEDPVALSSLTRFPYDTGLLPVDYPIEQMNRLYECGSYAKANDSTPDSSHLEKRPMRLPPIAIAEMRADKIRVNREHGGDPRRAHGMFLRAKLSAAFRLLEDPLSSEIMQEDWELAGMMMRYSRRCYEENLQEYRNENLKRRADYKEEDELVREQVDMRSQLATEERIMEVLSNSPKPSVSKGELTRSLSKRQKASLDAALENLMASGKIKHRKGMKGGHWYSLA
;
A
#
# COMPACT_ATOMS: atom_id res chain seq x y z
N MET A 1 -3.35 9.62 -38.33
CA MET A 1 -4.70 10.09 -37.96
C MET A 1 -5.60 8.85 -37.99
N ILE A 2 -5.87 8.24 -36.85
CA ILE A 2 -6.78 7.10 -36.75
C ILE A 2 -8.12 7.71 -36.37
N ASP A 3 -9.05 7.68 -37.30
CA ASP A 3 -10.42 8.18 -37.14
C ASP A 3 -11.21 7.16 -36.28
N TYR A 4 -11.59 7.55 -35.07
CA TYR A 4 -12.43 6.78 -34.18
C TYR A 4 -13.93 6.97 -34.43
N SER A 5 -14.31 7.70 -35.49
CA SER A 5 -15.70 7.97 -35.86
C SER A 5 -16.45 6.75 -36.40
N ASP A 6 -15.74 5.70 -36.88
CA ASP A 6 -16.33 4.51 -37.49
C ASP A 6 -16.70 3.38 -36.51
N VAL A 7 -16.54 3.58 -35.19
CA VAL A 7 -17.05 2.65 -34.18
C VAL A 7 -18.41 3.16 -33.66
N ARG A 8 -19.36 3.40 -34.54
CA ARG A 8 -20.77 3.46 -34.13
C ARG A 8 -21.28 2.02 -34.06
N PRO A 9 -21.76 1.53 -32.91
CA PRO A 9 -22.52 0.29 -32.89
C PRO A 9 -23.80 0.55 -33.68
N GLU A 10 -24.05 -0.25 -34.71
CA GLU A 10 -25.38 -0.35 -35.31
C GLU A 10 -26.41 -0.56 -34.21
N ARG A 11 -27.51 0.18 -34.26
CA ARG A 11 -28.65 0.01 -33.36
C ARG A 11 -29.29 -1.35 -33.63
N GLY A 12 -28.71 -2.39 -33.03
CA GLY A 12 -29.39 -3.66 -32.84
C GLY A 12 -30.31 -3.53 -31.63
N GLU A 13 -31.58 -3.87 -31.83
CA GLU A 13 -32.60 -3.94 -30.80
C GLU A 13 -32.11 -4.78 -29.62
N PHE A 14 -32.19 -4.23 -28.42
CA PHE A 14 -31.96 -4.94 -27.17
C PHE A 14 -33.12 -5.93 -26.96
N VAL A 15 -32.98 -7.14 -27.49
CA VAL A 15 -33.78 -8.28 -27.05
C VAL A 15 -33.06 -8.87 -25.83
N GLY A 16 -33.78 -8.93 -24.73
CA GLY A 16 -33.31 -9.56 -23.50
C GLY A 16 -32.91 -11.01 -23.73
N ASP A 17 -31.95 -11.50 -22.95
CA ASP A 17 -31.56 -12.91 -22.78
C ASP A 17 -30.90 -13.62 -23.98
N GLY A 18 -29.85 -13.03 -24.54
CA GLY A 18 -29.10 -13.71 -25.57
C GLY A 18 -27.70 -13.18 -25.78
N ILE A 19 -26.82 -13.29 -24.76
CA ILE A 19 -25.38 -13.18 -25.03
C ILE A 19 -24.97 -14.48 -25.74
N ALA A 20 -24.74 -14.35 -27.04
CA ALA A 20 -24.29 -15.45 -27.89
C ALA A 20 -23.08 -16.18 -27.26
N ARG A 21 -23.28 -17.46 -27.03
CA ARG A 21 -22.22 -18.42 -26.73
C ARG A 21 -21.38 -18.61 -27.98
N THR A 22 -20.30 -17.84 -28.09
CA THR A 22 -19.22 -18.12 -29.04
C THR A 22 -17.91 -18.24 -28.28
N ALA A 23 -17.37 -19.43 -28.34
CA ALA A 23 -16.02 -19.87 -27.94
C ALA A 23 -15.61 -19.57 -26.48
N GLY A 24 -15.74 -20.55 -25.59
CA GLY A 24 -14.85 -20.81 -24.47
C GLY A 24 -14.65 -19.71 -23.41
N ASN A 25 -15.50 -18.69 -23.31
CA ASN A 25 -15.37 -17.64 -22.33
C ASN A 25 -16.07 -18.05 -21.03
N ILE A 26 -15.28 -18.49 -20.06
CA ILE A 26 -15.68 -18.42 -18.66
C ILE A 26 -15.69 -16.91 -18.32
N PRO A 27 -16.86 -16.31 -18.05
CA PRO A 27 -16.88 -14.91 -17.63
C PRO A 27 -16.04 -14.79 -16.35
N TYR A 28 -15.12 -13.83 -16.30
CA TYR A 28 -14.39 -13.50 -15.09
C TYR A 28 -15.40 -13.28 -13.96
N ASN A 29 -15.53 -14.27 -13.10
CA ASN A 29 -16.33 -14.16 -11.88
C ASN A 29 -15.36 -13.91 -10.71
N PRO A 30 -15.29 -12.70 -10.18
CA PRO A 30 -14.43 -12.38 -9.07
C PRO A 30 -14.80 -13.12 -7.77
N GLU A 31 -15.96 -13.77 -7.71
CA GLU A 31 -16.42 -14.50 -6.52
C GLU A 31 -16.03 -15.99 -6.52
N SER A 32 -15.72 -16.57 -7.68
CA SER A 32 -15.33 -17.99 -7.78
C SER A 32 -13.86 -18.24 -7.40
N ASP A 33 -13.07 -17.21 -7.26
CA ASP A 33 -11.61 -17.32 -7.10
C ASP A 33 -11.13 -17.46 -5.63
N GLY A 34 -12.04 -17.51 -4.67
CA GLY A 34 -11.69 -17.55 -3.24
C GLY A 34 -10.98 -18.83 -2.76
N ASN A 35 -11.04 -19.94 -3.53
CA ASN A 35 -10.52 -21.25 -3.11
C ASN A 35 -9.74 -22.02 -4.18
N ALA A 36 -9.57 -21.48 -5.40
CA ALA A 36 -8.74 -22.11 -6.42
C ALA A 36 -7.26 -21.86 -6.11
N SER A 37 -6.45 -22.93 -6.09
CA SER A 37 -4.99 -22.78 -6.01
C SER A 37 -4.52 -21.87 -7.15
N PHE A 38 -3.71 -20.85 -6.84
CA PHE A 38 -3.16 -19.98 -7.87
C PHE A 38 -2.31 -20.83 -8.83
N PRO A 39 -2.51 -20.74 -10.16
CA PRO A 39 -1.78 -21.54 -11.15
C PRO A 39 -0.36 -20.96 -11.34
N ASP A 40 0.49 -21.14 -10.32
CA ASP A 40 1.81 -20.52 -10.24
C ASP A 40 2.71 -20.96 -11.39
N ASP A 41 2.70 -22.25 -11.72
CA ASP A 41 3.51 -22.80 -12.83
C ASP A 41 3.01 -22.33 -14.19
N GLU A 42 1.69 -22.22 -14.40
CA GLU A 42 1.12 -21.69 -15.63
C GLU A 42 1.57 -20.23 -15.85
N PHE A 43 1.49 -19.40 -14.81
CA PHE A 43 1.94 -18.01 -14.87
C PHE A 43 3.42 -17.91 -15.24
N TRP A 44 4.29 -18.60 -14.51
CA TRP A 44 5.74 -18.48 -14.70
C TRP A 44 6.24 -19.12 -16.00
N ASN A 45 5.55 -20.13 -16.51
CA ASN A 45 5.94 -20.83 -17.75
C ASN A 45 5.30 -20.26 -19.01
N SER A 46 4.41 -19.26 -18.89
CA SER A 46 3.71 -18.64 -20.02
C SER A 46 4.64 -17.92 -20.99
N ARG A 47 5.75 -17.33 -20.48
CA ARG A 47 6.71 -16.58 -21.29
C ARG A 47 8.13 -16.83 -20.87
N GLU A 48 9.04 -16.72 -21.84
CA GLU A 48 10.48 -16.87 -21.59
C GLU A 48 11.02 -15.80 -20.63
N SER A 49 10.58 -14.56 -20.78
CA SER A 49 10.93 -13.44 -19.89
C SER A 49 10.55 -13.72 -18.42
N LEU A 50 9.37 -14.28 -18.19
CA LEU A 50 8.90 -14.64 -16.85
C LEU A 50 9.72 -15.80 -16.27
N ARG A 51 10.02 -16.83 -17.08
CA ARG A 51 10.91 -17.93 -16.66
C ARG A 51 12.28 -17.41 -16.24
N GLN A 52 12.90 -16.57 -17.05
CA GLN A 52 14.20 -15.98 -16.76
C GLN A 52 14.19 -15.14 -15.47
N ILE A 53 13.17 -14.31 -15.27
CA ILE A 53 13.01 -13.53 -14.01
C ILE A 53 12.88 -14.46 -12.81
N ARG A 54 12.04 -15.50 -12.90
CA ARG A 54 11.85 -16.49 -11.84
C ARG A 54 13.16 -17.18 -11.51
N ASP A 55 13.83 -17.77 -12.52
CA ASP A 55 15.02 -18.58 -12.33
C ASP A 55 16.19 -17.74 -11.79
N TYR A 56 16.34 -16.51 -12.30
CA TYR A 56 17.31 -15.57 -11.75
C TYR A 56 16.96 -15.20 -10.28
N ALA A 57 15.72 -14.92 -9.96
CA ALA A 57 15.32 -14.59 -8.59
C ALA A 57 15.59 -15.74 -7.63
N VAL A 58 15.23 -16.98 -8.01
CA VAL A 58 15.47 -18.20 -7.22
C VAL A 58 16.97 -18.41 -7.01
N SER A 59 17.80 -18.26 -8.05
CA SER A 59 19.26 -18.37 -7.95
C SER A 59 19.92 -17.33 -7.04
N ARG A 60 19.19 -16.23 -6.74
CA ARG A 60 19.61 -15.18 -5.80
C ARG A 60 18.92 -15.26 -4.44
N PHE A 61 18.17 -16.34 -4.18
CA PHE A 61 17.43 -16.57 -2.94
C PHE A 61 16.46 -15.45 -2.60
N VAL A 62 15.78 -14.89 -3.60
CA VAL A 62 14.77 -13.84 -3.44
C VAL A 62 13.46 -14.23 -4.11
N SER A 63 12.35 -13.70 -3.59
CA SER A 63 11.01 -14.00 -4.12
C SER A 63 10.86 -13.57 -5.59
N PRO A 64 10.51 -14.49 -6.50
CA PRO A 64 10.29 -14.16 -7.91
C PRO A 64 9.21 -13.09 -8.11
N TYR A 65 8.12 -13.13 -7.35
CA TYR A 65 7.06 -12.12 -7.44
C TYR A 65 7.52 -10.74 -6.98
N ALA A 66 8.35 -10.67 -5.93
CA ALA A 66 8.93 -9.42 -5.49
C ALA A 66 9.88 -8.84 -6.56
N VAL A 67 10.72 -9.68 -7.17
CA VAL A 67 11.61 -9.25 -8.27
C VAL A 67 10.81 -8.79 -9.47
N LEU A 68 9.86 -9.59 -9.96
CA LEU A 68 9.00 -9.26 -11.11
C LEU A 68 8.28 -7.94 -10.91
N SER A 69 7.67 -7.72 -9.76
CA SER A 69 6.91 -6.50 -9.50
C SER A 69 7.79 -5.24 -9.56
N VAL A 70 9.03 -5.32 -9.07
CA VAL A 70 9.99 -4.21 -9.18
C VAL A 70 10.49 -4.06 -10.63
N VAL A 71 10.71 -5.17 -11.36
CA VAL A 71 11.03 -5.14 -12.80
C VAL A 71 9.93 -4.38 -13.56
N LEU A 72 8.66 -4.73 -13.35
CA LEU A 72 7.54 -4.03 -13.99
C LEU A 72 7.49 -2.55 -13.63
N CYS A 73 7.76 -2.18 -12.37
CA CYS A 73 7.90 -0.78 -11.96
C CYS A 73 9.01 -0.07 -12.73
N ARG A 74 10.17 -0.71 -12.89
CA ARG A 74 11.32 -0.14 -13.62
C ARG A 74 11.01 0.05 -15.10
N ILE A 75 10.31 -0.90 -15.71
CA ILE A 75 9.84 -0.82 -17.10
C ILE A 75 8.87 0.36 -17.28
N ILE A 76 7.91 0.51 -16.37
CA ILE A 76 6.99 1.65 -16.41
C ILE A 76 7.75 2.97 -16.27
N VAL A 77 8.69 3.08 -15.34
CA VAL A 77 9.51 4.30 -15.21
C VAL A 77 10.33 4.57 -16.48
N ALA A 78 10.78 3.53 -17.18
CA ALA A 78 11.47 3.67 -18.45
C ALA A 78 10.57 4.23 -19.56
N THR A 79 9.26 3.99 -19.47
CA THR A 79 8.29 4.38 -20.50
C THR A 79 7.98 5.87 -20.44
N PRO A 80 7.96 6.59 -21.57
CA PRO A 80 7.62 8.01 -21.63
C PRO A 80 6.24 8.34 -21.01
N PRO A 81 6.07 9.52 -20.33
CA PRO A 81 4.78 9.89 -19.73
C PRO A 81 3.65 10.10 -20.74
N TYR A 82 3.95 10.42 -21.98
CA TYR A 82 2.95 10.57 -23.05
C TYR A 82 2.39 9.23 -23.56
N VAL A 83 3.01 8.09 -23.23
CA VAL A 83 2.44 6.75 -23.47
C VAL A 83 1.40 6.49 -22.39
N VAL A 84 0.13 6.33 -22.77
CA VAL A 84 -1.01 6.30 -21.84
C VAL A 84 -1.97 5.17 -22.17
N LEU A 85 -2.89 4.87 -21.27
CA LEU A 85 -4.04 4.00 -21.58
C LEU A 85 -5.11 4.80 -22.34
N PRO A 86 -5.87 4.16 -23.23
CA PRO A 86 -6.92 4.82 -23.98
C PRO A 86 -8.10 5.22 -23.06
N PRO A 87 -8.92 6.19 -23.47
CA PRO A 87 -10.13 6.59 -22.76
C PRO A 87 -11.21 5.52 -22.84
N THR A 88 -11.12 4.46 -22.03
CA THR A 88 -12.07 3.33 -22.02
C THR A 88 -13.31 3.64 -21.18
N ILE A 89 -13.11 4.32 -20.05
CA ILE A 89 -14.15 4.81 -19.14
C ILE A 89 -13.93 6.30 -18.94
N GLY A 90 -14.91 7.10 -19.33
CA GLY A 90 -14.77 8.56 -19.38
C GLY A 90 -14.11 9.01 -20.70
N ALA A 91 -13.67 10.26 -20.74
CA ALA A 91 -13.11 10.91 -21.93
C ALA A 91 -11.57 11.04 -21.91
N ASP A 92 -10.95 10.88 -20.74
CA ASP A 92 -9.52 11.11 -20.58
C ASP A 92 -8.70 9.83 -20.64
N CYS A 93 -7.48 9.96 -21.11
CA CYS A 93 -6.48 8.90 -21.12
C CYS A 93 -6.07 8.53 -19.69
N GLY A 94 -5.69 7.28 -19.48
CA GLY A 94 -5.19 6.81 -18.19
C GLY A 94 -3.67 6.78 -18.10
N SER A 95 -3.10 7.20 -16.97
CA SER A 95 -1.66 7.06 -16.72
C SER A 95 -1.27 5.59 -16.51
N LEU A 96 -0.05 5.22 -16.90
CA LEU A 96 0.56 3.91 -16.58
C LEU A 96 1.20 3.86 -15.18
N ASN A 97 1.25 4.97 -14.45
CA ASN A 97 1.83 5.02 -13.11
C ASN A 97 1.13 4.04 -12.17
N PHE A 98 1.88 3.22 -11.43
CA PHE A 98 1.31 2.35 -10.41
C PHE A 98 2.28 2.13 -9.24
N GLY A 99 1.82 1.44 -8.19
CA GLY A 99 2.61 1.18 -7.01
C GLY A 99 2.63 -0.29 -6.62
N VAL A 100 3.68 -0.66 -5.90
CA VAL A 100 3.90 -2.01 -5.35
C VAL A 100 4.20 -1.92 -3.87
N VAL A 101 3.59 -2.80 -3.09
CA VAL A 101 3.94 -3.06 -1.69
C VAL A 101 4.55 -4.45 -1.60
N ILE A 102 5.81 -4.53 -1.16
CA ILE A 102 6.51 -5.80 -0.92
C ILE A 102 6.37 -6.13 0.56
N LEU A 103 5.65 -7.22 0.86
CA LEU A 103 5.31 -7.66 2.20
C LEU A 103 6.28 -8.72 2.71
N GLY A 104 6.80 -8.51 3.93
CA GLY A 104 7.67 -9.49 4.59
C GLY A 104 8.29 -8.93 5.86
N ASN A 105 8.64 -9.81 6.79
CA ASN A 105 9.28 -9.45 8.05
C ASN A 105 10.73 -8.95 7.83
N PRO A 106 11.39 -8.38 8.85
CA PRO A 106 12.81 -8.06 8.75
C PRO A 106 13.63 -9.27 8.29
N GLY A 107 14.59 -9.05 7.41
CA GLY A 107 15.43 -10.13 6.85
C GLY A 107 14.80 -10.97 5.73
N SER A 108 13.54 -10.72 5.32
CA SER A 108 12.87 -11.47 4.25
C SER A 108 13.39 -11.23 2.82
N GLY A 109 14.41 -10.40 2.64
CA GLY A 109 15.01 -10.17 1.32
C GLY A 109 14.33 -9.09 0.46
N LYS A 110 13.50 -8.20 1.03
CA LYS A 110 12.82 -7.13 0.29
C LYS A 110 13.81 -6.24 -0.48
N ASP A 111 14.91 -5.84 0.14
CA ASP A 111 15.95 -5.02 -0.50
C ASP A 111 16.77 -5.83 -1.51
N ALA A 112 17.01 -7.11 -1.23
CA ALA A 112 17.68 -8.02 -2.14
C ALA A 112 16.85 -8.22 -3.42
N ALA A 113 15.52 -8.34 -3.31
CA ALA A 113 14.62 -8.42 -4.47
C ALA A 113 14.69 -7.13 -5.33
N PHE A 114 14.77 -5.96 -4.69
CA PHE A 114 14.98 -4.70 -5.40
C PHE A 114 16.34 -4.68 -6.13
N GLY A 115 17.41 -5.15 -5.49
CA GLY A 115 18.73 -5.30 -6.08
C GLY A 115 18.75 -6.25 -7.27
N ALA A 116 18.08 -7.40 -7.16
CA ALA A 116 17.95 -8.36 -8.25
C ALA A 116 17.19 -7.78 -9.45
N ALA A 117 16.10 -7.05 -9.20
CA ALA A 117 15.36 -6.37 -10.26
C ALA A 117 16.19 -5.26 -10.93
N LYS A 118 17.04 -4.55 -10.17
CA LYS A 118 17.97 -3.55 -10.72
C LYS A 118 19.04 -4.20 -11.62
N ALA A 119 19.47 -5.41 -11.31
CA ALA A 119 20.41 -6.14 -12.15
C ALA A 119 19.79 -6.59 -13.48
N LEU A 120 18.50 -6.93 -13.48
CA LEU A 120 17.74 -7.31 -14.68
C LEU A 120 17.38 -6.10 -15.56
N VAL A 121 16.93 -5.01 -14.92
CA VAL A 121 16.62 -3.74 -15.60
C VAL A 121 17.45 -2.65 -14.91
N PRO A 122 18.60 -2.27 -15.45
CA PRO A 122 19.52 -1.28 -14.85
C PRO A 122 18.90 0.10 -14.64
N ASP A 123 19.62 0.98 -13.97
CA ASP A 123 19.19 2.36 -13.76
C ASP A 123 19.00 3.08 -15.09
N ILE A 124 17.85 3.69 -15.23
CA ILE A 124 17.49 4.44 -16.41
C ILE A 124 18.10 5.84 -16.28
N ARG A 125 18.76 6.28 -17.33
CA ARG A 125 19.31 7.64 -17.39
C ARG A 125 18.20 8.66 -17.11
N ASP A 126 18.50 9.64 -16.27
CA ASP A 126 17.60 10.73 -15.90
C ASP A 126 16.28 10.27 -15.21
N ALA A 127 16.29 9.09 -14.61
CA ALA A 127 15.19 8.57 -13.81
C ALA A 127 15.67 8.22 -12.39
N PRO A 128 15.76 9.18 -11.47
CA PRO A 128 16.24 8.95 -10.11
C PRO A 128 15.34 7.97 -9.35
N VAL A 129 15.98 7.16 -8.49
CA VAL A 129 15.32 6.32 -7.49
C VAL A 129 15.54 7.00 -6.14
N THR A 130 14.46 7.52 -5.54
CA THR A 130 14.55 8.31 -4.31
C THR A 130 13.34 8.13 -3.42
N SER A 131 13.41 8.58 -2.17
CA SER A 131 12.25 8.80 -1.31
C SER A 131 11.89 10.27 -1.30
N VAL A 132 10.61 10.58 -1.00
CA VAL A 132 10.12 11.95 -0.88
C VAL A 132 9.55 12.17 0.51
N ALA A 133 9.81 13.33 1.10
CA ALA A 133 9.43 13.63 2.48
C ALA A 133 8.07 14.34 2.61
N SER A 134 7.53 14.90 1.52
CA SER A 134 6.25 15.62 1.51
C SER A 134 5.63 15.61 0.12
N GLY A 135 4.35 15.94 0.02
CA GLY A 135 3.69 16.09 -1.28
C GLY A 135 4.34 17.16 -2.16
N GLN A 136 4.79 18.25 -1.57
CA GLN A 136 5.51 19.31 -2.31
C GLN A 136 6.85 18.83 -2.87
N ALA A 137 7.54 17.92 -2.18
CA ALA A 137 8.78 17.33 -2.68
C ALA A 137 8.53 16.45 -3.92
N ILE A 138 7.31 15.94 -4.11
CA ILE A 138 6.93 15.16 -5.29
C ILE A 138 6.98 16.05 -6.54
N SER A 139 6.35 17.21 -6.55
CA SER A 139 6.38 18.10 -7.70
C SER A 139 7.79 18.64 -7.98
N ALA A 140 8.54 18.98 -6.92
CA ALA A 140 9.94 19.42 -7.01
C ALA A 140 10.91 18.33 -7.52
N LEU A 141 10.50 17.05 -7.49
CA LEU A 141 11.26 15.97 -8.11
C LEU A 141 11.25 16.08 -9.64
N PHE A 142 10.12 16.45 -10.22
CA PHE A 142 9.90 16.48 -11.67
C PHE A 142 10.20 17.84 -12.32
N GLY A 143 9.95 18.93 -11.60
CA GLY A 143 10.11 20.28 -12.13
C GLY A 143 10.83 21.22 -11.19
N GLN A 144 11.31 22.32 -11.77
CA GLN A 144 11.95 23.41 -11.04
C GLN A 144 11.57 24.76 -11.63
N ARG A 145 11.60 25.80 -10.80
CA ARG A 145 11.50 27.18 -11.25
C ARG A 145 12.89 27.73 -11.56
N VAL A 146 13.04 28.23 -12.76
CA VAL A 146 14.26 28.92 -13.20
C VAL A 146 13.93 30.38 -13.49
N GLN A 147 14.78 31.28 -13.04
CA GLN A 147 14.64 32.71 -13.32
C GLN A 147 15.50 33.06 -14.54
N GLU A 148 14.87 33.55 -15.57
CA GLU A 148 15.54 34.02 -16.80
C GLU A 148 14.96 35.40 -17.17
N ASP A 149 15.83 36.40 -17.37
CA ASP A 149 15.43 37.77 -17.69
C ASP A 149 14.39 38.41 -16.74
N GLY A 150 14.49 38.07 -15.45
CA GLY A 150 13.56 38.57 -14.41
C GLY A 150 12.18 37.90 -14.40
N ARG A 151 11.98 36.87 -15.24
CA ARG A 151 10.74 36.07 -15.27
C ARG A 151 11.01 34.67 -14.78
N PHE A 152 10.02 34.10 -14.04
CA PHE A 152 10.09 32.71 -13.60
C PHE A 152 9.45 31.82 -14.64
N ARG A 153 10.22 30.79 -15.08
CA ARG A 153 9.77 29.74 -15.97
C ARG A 153 9.80 28.39 -15.23
N LEU A 154 8.82 27.54 -15.49
CA LEU A 154 8.81 26.16 -15.01
C LEU A 154 9.53 25.28 -16.01
N GLU A 155 10.58 24.60 -15.58
CA GLU A 155 11.34 23.66 -16.40
C GLU A 155 11.19 22.24 -15.90
N CYS A 156 11.19 21.30 -16.83
CA CYS A 156 11.27 19.89 -16.56
C CYS A 156 12.68 19.54 -16.07
N LYS A 157 12.78 19.08 -14.84
CA LYS A 157 14.03 18.58 -14.24
C LYS A 157 14.29 17.15 -14.67
N THR A 158 13.29 16.30 -14.51
CA THR A 158 13.21 14.97 -15.08
C THR A 158 11.74 14.58 -15.25
N PRO A 159 11.35 13.98 -16.38
CA PRO A 159 9.97 13.53 -16.55
C PRO A 159 9.71 12.15 -15.92
N ARG A 160 10.72 11.51 -15.34
CA ARG A 160 10.64 10.13 -14.85
C ARG A 160 11.34 9.98 -13.51
N ALA A 161 10.70 9.26 -12.58
CA ALA A 161 11.32 8.93 -11.30
C ALA A 161 10.69 7.68 -10.70
N MET A 162 11.45 6.95 -9.89
CA MET A 162 10.91 5.92 -9.01
C MET A 162 10.96 6.41 -7.56
N ILE A 163 9.82 6.37 -6.89
CA ILE A 163 9.72 6.70 -5.48
C ILE A 163 9.81 5.39 -4.68
N ARG A 164 10.81 5.29 -3.82
CA ARG A 164 11.05 4.08 -3.01
C ARG A 164 11.08 4.40 -1.53
N TYR A 165 10.26 3.68 -0.78
CA TYR A 165 10.35 3.63 0.68
C TYR A 165 10.82 2.23 1.09
N SER A 166 12.06 2.13 1.58
CA SER A 166 12.63 0.86 2.05
C SER A 166 11.94 0.32 3.30
N GLU A 167 11.21 1.21 4.01
CA GLU A 167 10.35 0.83 5.13
C GLU A 167 9.04 1.63 5.12
N ALA A 168 7.92 0.93 5.26
CA ALA A 168 6.59 1.54 5.33
C ALA A 168 6.41 2.45 6.56
N SER A 169 7.16 2.21 7.65
CA SER A 169 7.20 3.07 8.84
C SER A 169 7.57 4.51 8.51
N ASN A 170 8.55 4.72 7.62
CA ASN A 170 8.95 6.05 7.16
C ASN A 170 7.82 6.73 6.39
N PHE A 171 7.21 6.03 5.44
CA PHE A 171 6.07 6.56 4.69
C PHE A 171 4.90 6.89 5.63
N LYS A 172 4.58 6.01 6.58
CA LYS A 172 3.53 6.24 7.58
C LYS A 172 3.83 7.48 8.43
N ALA A 173 5.05 7.62 8.94
CA ALA A 173 5.44 8.77 9.75
C ALA A 173 5.29 10.09 8.97
N LEU A 174 5.76 10.13 7.72
CA LEU A 174 5.67 11.30 6.84
C LEU A 174 4.22 11.63 6.44
N SER A 175 3.42 10.61 6.13
CA SER A 175 2.02 10.78 5.71
C SER A 175 1.06 11.11 6.85
N SER A 176 1.42 10.75 8.10
CA SER A 176 0.62 11.02 9.30
C SER A 176 1.03 12.32 10.00
N ALA A 177 2.05 13.02 9.52
CA ALA A 177 2.45 14.31 10.06
C ALA A 177 1.31 15.34 9.90
N LYS A 178 1.19 16.25 10.88
CA LYS A 178 0.20 17.31 10.84
C LYS A 178 0.34 18.13 9.54
N GLU A 179 -0.77 18.30 8.81
CA GLU A 179 -0.81 19.04 7.53
C GLU A 179 -0.06 18.33 6.37
N SER A 180 0.24 17.02 6.50
CA SER A 180 0.85 16.27 5.40
C SER A 180 -0.17 16.01 4.29
N ASN A 181 0.17 16.38 3.06
CA ASN A 181 -0.57 16.05 1.84
C ASN A 181 0.07 14.88 1.06
N LEU A 182 1.11 14.24 1.62
CA LEU A 182 1.89 13.20 0.91
C LEU A 182 1.02 12.06 0.38
N GLN A 183 0.07 11.57 1.17
CA GLN A 183 -0.80 10.48 0.74
C GLN A 183 -1.72 10.89 -0.41
N ALA A 184 -2.28 12.10 -0.37
CA ALA A 184 -3.14 12.63 -1.42
C ALA A 184 -2.35 12.82 -2.73
N GLU A 185 -1.14 13.37 -2.66
CA GLU A 185 -0.27 13.54 -3.82
C GLU A 185 0.14 12.19 -4.44
N VAL A 186 0.47 11.19 -3.61
CA VAL A 186 0.76 9.83 -4.12
C VAL A 186 -0.46 9.23 -4.82
N LEU A 187 -1.68 9.48 -4.36
CA LEU A 187 -2.89 9.04 -5.06
C LEU A 187 -3.08 9.74 -6.41
N SER A 188 -2.77 11.04 -6.47
CA SER A 188 -2.80 11.83 -7.71
C SER A 188 -1.76 11.32 -8.72
N LEU A 189 -0.57 10.91 -8.24
CA LEU A 189 0.46 10.28 -9.10
C LEU A 189 -0.08 9.09 -9.89
N PHE A 190 -0.84 8.19 -9.24
CA PHE A 190 -1.37 7.00 -9.92
C PHE A 190 -2.40 7.32 -10.98
N SER A 191 -3.13 8.40 -10.82
CA SER A 191 -4.11 8.85 -11.80
C SER A 191 -3.48 9.66 -12.94
N GLY A 192 -2.21 10.09 -12.77
CA GLY A 192 -1.53 10.95 -13.72
C GLY A 192 -2.05 12.40 -13.71
N GLN A 193 -2.76 12.78 -12.65
CA GLN A 193 -3.32 14.13 -12.49
C GLN A 193 -2.21 15.17 -12.31
N GLN A 194 -2.56 16.45 -12.45
CA GLN A 194 -1.68 17.54 -12.08
C GLN A 194 -1.22 17.37 -10.64
N ILE A 195 0.05 17.60 -10.36
CA ILE A 195 0.65 17.56 -9.02
C ILE A 195 1.30 18.88 -8.66
N GLY A 196 1.39 19.14 -7.33
CA GLY A 196 1.84 20.42 -6.80
C GLY A 196 0.76 21.48 -6.79
N ASP A 197 0.93 22.48 -5.93
CA ASP A 197 -0.05 23.51 -5.64
C ASP A 197 0.38 24.88 -6.16
N TYR A 198 -0.61 25.68 -6.55
CA TYR A 198 -0.40 27.10 -6.74
C TYR A 198 -0.29 27.78 -5.37
N THR A 199 0.84 28.40 -5.11
CA THR A 199 1.06 29.18 -3.89
C THR A 199 0.98 30.68 -4.19
N LYS A 200 0.72 31.51 -3.15
CA LYS A 200 0.74 32.97 -3.28
C LYS A 200 2.12 33.49 -3.76
N ASN A 201 3.17 32.81 -3.35
CA ASN A 201 4.50 33.08 -3.85
C ASN A 201 4.72 32.26 -5.13
N LYS A 202 4.64 32.91 -6.28
CA LYS A 202 4.82 32.29 -7.60
C LYS A 202 6.20 31.63 -7.77
N GLU A 203 7.22 32.11 -7.05
CA GLU A 203 8.58 31.55 -7.09
C GLU A 203 8.65 30.14 -6.52
N LEU A 204 7.80 29.81 -5.56
CA LEU A 204 7.75 28.51 -4.88
C LEU A 204 6.73 27.53 -5.49
N SER A 205 5.92 28.01 -6.45
CA SER A 205 4.86 27.21 -7.05
C SER A 205 5.39 26.32 -8.17
N VAL A 206 5.52 25.02 -7.91
CA VAL A 206 5.91 24.01 -8.91
C VAL A 206 4.71 23.11 -9.16
N THR A 207 4.03 23.34 -10.28
CA THR A 207 2.87 22.58 -10.73
C THR A 207 3.20 21.79 -11.97
N ILE A 208 3.20 20.47 -11.88
CA ILE A 208 3.49 19.59 -13.01
C ILE A 208 2.17 19.23 -13.68
N PRO A 209 2.04 19.45 -15.01
CA PRO A 209 0.78 19.20 -15.70
C PRO A 209 0.38 17.72 -15.69
N GLU A 210 -0.88 17.47 -15.96
CA GLU A 210 -1.45 16.14 -16.12
C GLU A 210 -0.65 15.34 -17.17
N HIS A 211 -0.33 14.08 -16.85
CA HIS A 211 0.55 13.20 -17.64
C HIS A 211 1.93 13.82 -17.98
N GLY A 212 2.35 14.88 -17.31
CA GLY A 212 3.69 15.48 -17.49
C GLY A 212 4.83 14.71 -16.81
N TYR A 213 4.53 13.56 -16.21
CA TYR A 213 5.50 12.75 -15.45
C TYR A 213 5.18 11.25 -15.52
N ARG A 214 6.22 10.44 -15.35
CA ARG A 214 6.13 8.98 -15.22
C ARG A 214 6.75 8.55 -13.91
N THR A 215 6.00 7.74 -13.11
CA THR A 215 6.51 7.24 -11.83
C THR A 215 5.98 5.87 -11.48
N ALA A 216 6.76 5.17 -10.66
CA ALA A 216 6.30 4.02 -9.91
C ALA A 216 6.66 4.20 -8.44
N VAL A 217 5.81 3.72 -7.54
CA VAL A 217 6.02 3.79 -6.09
C VAL A 217 6.24 2.39 -5.55
N VAL A 218 7.37 2.16 -4.87
CA VAL A 218 7.69 0.88 -4.23
C VAL A 218 7.80 1.08 -2.73
N ILE A 219 7.00 0.36 -1.96
CA ILE A 219 7.00 0.42 -0.49
C ILE A 219 7.32 -0.98 0.04
N SER A 220 8.39 -1.10 0.84
CA SER A 220 8.65 -2.32 1.59
C SER A 220 7.93 -2.25 2.94
N ALA A 221 7.07 -3.24 3.24
CA ALA A 221 6.25 -3.24 4.44
C ALA A 221 6.38 -4.56 5.22
N GLN A 222 6.21 -4.47 6.53
CA GLN A 222 6.02 -5.62 7.40
C GLN A 222 4.52 -5.89 7.56
N PRO A 223 4.08 -7.14 7.83
CA PRO A 223 2.67 -7.45 8.10
C PRO A 223 2.07 -6.57 9.20
N SER A 224 2.86 -6.22 10.23
CA SER A 224 2.45 -5.32 11.32
C SER A 224 2.06 -3.90 10.85
N MET A 225 2.46 -3.51 9.64
CA MET A 225 2.12 -2.22 9.03
C MET A 225 0.85 -2.25 8.17
N MET A 226 0.20 -3.42 8.02
CA MET A 226 -0.97 -3.58 7.15
C MET A 226 -2.15 -2.68 7.51
N GLY A 227 -2.24 -2.22 8.77
CA GLY A 227 -3.27 -1.27 9.19
C GLY A 227 -3.27 0.05 8.42
N MET A 228 -2.14 0.49 7.86
CA MET A 228 -2.11 1.69 7.02
C MET A 228 -2.71 1.48 5.62
N PHE A 229 -2.81 0.22 5.18
CA PHE A 229 -3.39 -0.18 3.91
C PHE A 229 -4.81 -0.74 4.07
N GLU A 230 -5.38 -0.71 5.29
CA GLU A 230 -6.73 -1.22 5.53
C GLU A 230 -7.80 -0.29 4.96
N VAL A 231 -8.88 -0.87 4.44
CA VAL A 231 -10.01 -0.11 3.89
C VAL A 231 -10.66 0.74 4.98
N GLY A 232 -10.84 2.02 4.71
CA GLY A 232 -11.45 2.98 5.63
C GLY A 232 -10.46 3.81 6.45
N VAL A 233 -9.18 3.44 6.48
CA VAL A 233 -8.12 4.22 7.17
C VAL A 233 -7.49 5.25 6.25
N GLY A 234 -7.46 4.99 4.94
CA GLY A 234 -6.97 5.93 3.93
C GLY A 234 -7.85 5.89 2.68
N VAL A 235 -8.24 7.03 2.17
CA VAL A 235 -9.15 7.16 1.03
C VAL A 235 -8.56 6.54 -0.23
N GLY A 236 -8.87 5.25 -0.48
CA GLY A 236 -8.53 4.57 -1.73
C GLY A 236 -7.05 4.22 -1.94
N PHE A 237 -6.22 4.27 -0.90
CA PHE A 237 -4.78 3.98 -1.00
C PHE A 237 -4.53 2.50 -1.35
N GLN A 238 -5.17 1.57 -0.61
CA GLN A 238 -5.05 0.14 -0.80
C GLN A 238 -5.26 -0.33 -2.24
N GLN A 239 -6.25 0.21 -2.92
CA GLN A 239 -6.76 -0.27 -4.21
C GLN A 239 -5.86 0.08 -5.41
N ARG A 240 -4.83 0.90 -5.17
CA ARG A 240 -3.92 1.40 -6.20
C ARG A 240 -2.55 0.74 -6.19
N PHE A 241 -2.33 -0.17 -5.22
CA PHE A 241 -1.09 -0.92 -5.09
C PHE A 241 -1.27 -2.40 -5.45
N LEU A 242 -0.22 -2.93 -6.03
CA LEU A 242 -0.02 -4.37 -6.16
C LEU A 242 0.70 -4.85 -4.88
N TYR A 243 0.18 -5.89 -4.25
CA TYR A 243 0.77 -6.49 -3.04
C TYR A 243 1.46 -7.78 -3.42
N VAL A 244 2.71 -7.93 -3.01
CA VAL A 244 3.51 -9.13 -3.29
C VAL A 244 4.27 -9.56 -2.05
N SER A 245 4.47 -10.89 -1.92
CA SER A 245 5.22 -11.46 -0.82
C SER A 245 6.71 -11.46 -1.10
N ALA A 246 7.51 -11.11 -0.08
CA ALA A 246 8.95 -11.33 -0.08
C ALA A 246 9.31 -12.81 0.16
N TYR A 247 8.35 -13.66 0.51
CA TYR A 247 8.51 -15.11 0.68
C TYR A 247 8.09 -15.85 -0.58
N SER A 248 8.68 -17.04 -0.78
CA SER A 248 8.32 -17.93 -1.89
C SER A 248 8.63 -19.38 -1.53
N ASP A 249 7.69 -20.28 -1.80
CA ASP A 249 7.87 -21.72 -1.60
C ASP A 249 8.93 -22.32 -2.56
N ARG A 250 9.30 -21.57 -3.60
CA ARG A 250 10.38 -21.92 -4.51
C ARG A 250 11.77 -21.77 -3.87
N LEU A 251 11.88 -21.00 -2.77
CA LEU A 251 13.11 -20.84 -1.98
C LEU A 251 13.19 -21.96 -0.95
N ASN A 252 13.52 -23.15 -1.42
CA ASN A 252 13.65 -24.36 -0.61
C ASN A 252 15.05 -24.97 -0.75
N VAL A 253 15.31 -26.09 -0.07
CA VAL A 253 16.61 -26.76 -0.06
C VAL A 253 17.11 -27.14 -1.47
N ARG A 254 16.20 -27.43 -2.41
CA ARG A 254 16.58 -27.78 -3.79
C ARG A 254 17.19 -26.59 -4.54
N ALA A 255 16.84 -25.35 -4.17
CA ALA A 255 17.45 -24.14 -4.74
C ALA A 255 18.94 -24.00 -4.38
N LEU A 256 19.43 -24.72 -3.37
CA LEU A 256 20.85 -24.74 -3.00
C LEU A 256 21.70 -25.60 -3.96
N ASP A 257 21.08 -26.58 -4.63
CA ASP A 257 21.74 -27.50 -5.53
C ASP A 257 21.80 -26.98 -6.98
N GLU A 258 21.11 -25.86 -7.26
CA GLU A 258 21.09 -25.24 -8.58
C GLU A 258 22.25 -24.25 -8.73
N ASP A 259 22.97 -24.35 -9.86
CA ASP A 259 24.02 -23.38 -10.19
C ASP A 259 23.40 -21.96 -10.30
N PRO A 260 24.06 -20.93 -9.72
CA PRO A 260 23.58 -19.57 -9.84
C PRO A 260 23.46 -19.15 -11.31
N VAL A 261 22.27 -18.71 -11.72
CA VAL A 261 22.05 -18.19 -13.07
C VAL A 261 22.92 -16.94 -13.26
N ALA A 262 23.88 -17.02 -14.18
CA ALA A 262 24.72 -15.88 -14.50
C ALA A 262 23.91 -14.81 -15.23
N LEU A 263 24.08 -13.53 -14.86
CA LEU A 263 23.38 -12.42 -15.49
C LEU A 263 23.63 -12.36 -17.01
N SER A 264 24.83 -12.79 -17.44
CA SER A 264 25.19 -12.88 -18.86
C SER A 264 24.43 -13.97 -19.63
N SER A 265 23.84 -14.94 -18.97
CA SER A 265 23.02 -16.00 -19.59
C SER A 265 21.56 -15.59 -19.79
N LEU A 266 21.12 -14.53 -19.14
CA LEU A 266 19.79 -13.99 -19.33
C LEU A 266 19.72 -13.24 -20.66
N THR A 267 18.63 -13.42 -21.40
CA THR A 267 18.33 -12.53 -22.50
C THR A 267 18.22 -11.13 -21.92
N ARG A 268 19.09 -10.22 -22.34
CA ARG A 268 19.01 -8.83 -21.90
C ARG A 268 17.69 -8.26 -22.34
N PHE A 269 16.92 -7.77 -21.40
CA PHE A 269 15.70 -7.07 -21.74
C PHE A 269 16.04 -5.85 -22.63
N PRO A 270 15.19 -5.50 -23.61
CA PRO A 270 15.47 -4.47 -24.61
C PRO A 270 15.91 -3.12 -24.04
N TYR A 271 15.69 -2.91 -22.75
CA TYR A 271 16.06 -1.69 -22.01
C TYR A 271 17.57 -1.48 -21.83
N ASP A 272 18.39 -2.54 -21.99
CA ASP A 272 19.85 -2.44 -21.89
C ASP A 272 20.52 -2.03 -23.22
N THR A 273 19.77 -2.04 -24.32
CA THR A 273 20.32 -1.82 -25.65
C THR A 273 20.36 -0.37 -26.11
N GLY A 274 19.93 0.57 -25.25
CA GLY A 274 19.77 1.97 -25.64
C GLY A 274 18.66 2.21 -26.67
N LEU A 275 17.84 1.18 -26.96
CA LEU A 275 16.72 1.25 -27.91
C LEU A 275 15.49 1.97 -27.35
N LEU A 276 15.45 2.25 -26.05
CA LEU A 276 14.50 3.26 -25.59
C LEU A 276 14.89 4.58 -26.24
N PRO A 277 13.94 5.37 -26.72
CA PRO A 277 14.25 6.70 -27.22
C PRO A 277 14.93 7.46 -26.08
N VAL A 278 16.26 7.40 -26.09
CA VAL A 278 17.16 8.05 -25.11
C VAL A 278 16.99 9.55 -25.21
N ASP A 279 16.62 10.02 -26.37
CA ASP A 279 16.32 11.41 -26.65
C ASP A 279 14.86 11.68 -26.23
N TYR A 280 14.68 11.68 -24.90
CA TYR A 280 13.50 12.31 -24.34
C TYR A 280 13.58 13.79 -24.74
N PRO A 281 12.60 14.31 -25.49
CA PRO A 281 12.68 15.70 -25.92
C PRO A 281 12.42 16.60 -24.71
N ILE A 282 13.46 16.84 -23.91
CA ILE A 282 13.38 17.70 -22.73
C ILE A 282 12.79 19.07 -23.07
N GLU A 283 13.10 19.56 -24.26
CA GLU A 283 12.52 20.79 -24.78
C GLU A 283 11.00 20.71 -24.96
N GLN A 284 10.48 19.58 -25.45
CA GLN A 284 9.04 19.36 -25.57
C GLN A 284 8.39 19.21 -24.20
N MET A 285 9.09 18.62 -23.24
CA MET A 285 8.62 18.57 -21.86
C MET A 285 8.60 19.95 -21.20
N ASN A 286 9.60 20.79 -21.46
CA ASN A 286 9.61 22.17 -20.99
C ASN A 286 8.42 22.95 -21.53
N ARG A 287 8.12 22.80 -22.82
CA ARG A 287 6.93 23.43 -23.43
C ARG A 287 5.63 22.89 -22.81
N LEU A 288 5.52 21.58 -22.59
CA LEU A 288 4.37 21.00 -21.89
C LEU A 288 4.20 21.62 -20.51
N TYR A 289 5.30 21.81 -19.77
CA TYR A 289 5.26 22.39 -18.42
C TYR A 289 4.87 23.88 -18.46
N GLU A 290 5.34 24.63 -19.46
CA GLU A 290 4.96 26.03 -19.65
C GLU A 290 3.50 26.19 -20.07
N CYS A 291 3.03 25.38 -21.03
CA CYS A 291 1.65 25.43 -21.54
C CYS A 291 0.62 24.81 -20.58
N GLY A 292 1.06 23.91 -19.69
CA GLY A 292 0.20 23.21 -18.73
C GLY A 292 -0.69 22.12 -19.34
N SER A 293 -0.59 21.84 -20.66
CA SER A 293 -1.44 20.84 -21.33
C SER A 293 -0.79 20.27 -22.59
N TYR A 294 -1.18 19.03 -22.94
CA TYR A 294 -0.85 18.45 -24.25
C TYR A 294 -1.63 19.13 -25.38
N ALA A 295 -1.10 19.04 -26.60
CA ALA A 295 -1.83 19.47 -27.81
C ALA A 295 -3.19 18.74 -27.90
N LYS A 296 -4.23 19.48 -28.27
CA LYS A 296 -5.53 18.88 -28.59
C LYS A 296 -5.49 18.31 -30.01
N ALA A 297 -6.06 17.13 -30.20
CA ALA A 297 -6.11 16.45 -31.49
C ALA A 297 -6.74 17.28 -32.66
N ASN A 298 -7.39 18.40 -32.36
CA ASN A 298 -8.05 19.30 -33.30
C ASN A 298 -7.43 20.68 -33.40
N ASP A 299 -6.23 20.89 -32.84
CA ASP A 299 -5.53 22.18 -33.01
C ASP A 299 -5.05 22.25 -34.45
N SER A 300 -5.73 23.08 -35.24
CA SER A 300 -5.48 23.29 -36.67
C SER A 300 -4.19 24.08 -36.99
N THR A 301 -3.42 24.44 -35.96
CA THR A 301 -2.07 24.95 -36.11
C THR A 301 -1.08 23.79 -35.90
N PRO A 302 -0.48 23.25 -36.95
CA PRO A 302 0.54 22.22 -36.82
C PRO A 302 1.83 22.88 -36.35
N ASP A 303 1.85 23.31 -35.10
CA ASP A 303 3.10 23.51 -34.41
C ASP A 303 3.62 22.14 -34.01
N SER A 304 4.55 21.59 -34.80
CA SER A 304 5.27 20.35 -34.58
C SER A 304 6.01 20.31 -33.21
N SER A 305 5.86 21.37 -32.43
CA SER A 305 6.49 21.57 -31.12
C SER A 305 5.69 21.03 -29.93
N HIS A 306 4.39 20.71 -30.11
CA HIS A 306 3.54 20.21 -29.04
C HIS A 306 3.64 18.69 -28.92
N LEU A 307 3.83 18.23 -27.67
CA LEU A 307 3.85 16.82 -27.35
C LEU A 307 2.40 16.27 -27.38
N GLU A 308 2.20 15.15 -28.07
CA GLU A 308 0.91 14.46 -28.14
C GLU A 308 0.90 13.22 -27.25
N LYS A 309 -0.26 12.90 -26.63
CA LYS A 309 -0.48 11.63 -25.94
C LYS A 309 -0.51 10.50 -26.97
N ARG A 310 0.12 9.35 -26.62
CA ARG A 310 0.12 8.11 -27.42
C ARG A 310 -0.62 7.02 -26.65
N PRO A 311 -1.93 6.83 -26.87
CA PRO A 311 -2.68 5.78 -26.20
C PRO A 311 -2.28 4.41 -26.74
N MET A 312 -2.01 3.45 -25.80
CA MET A 312 -1.85 2.04 -26.13
C MET A 312 -3.21 1.44 -26.44
N ARG A 313 -3.30 0.58 -27.46
CA ARG A 313 -4.55 -0.13 -27.78
C ARG A 313 -4.79 -1.27 -26.80
N LEU A 314 -5.98 -1.32 -26.22
CA LEU A 314 -6.42 -2.45 -25.38
C LEU A 314 -7.11 -3.53 -26.22
N PRO A 315 -6.96 -4.81 -25.85
CA PRO A 315 -7.69 -5.89 -26.51
C PRO A 315 -9.21 -5.77 -26.25
N PRO A 316 -10.07 -6.19 -27.19
CA PRO A 316 -11.53 -6.05 -27.06
C PRO A 316 -12.09 -6.65 -25.76
N ILE A 317 -11.53 -7.77 -25.28
CA ILE A 317 -11.92 -8.39 -24.01
C ILE A 317 -11.69 -7.46 -22.82
N ALA A 318 -10.56 -6.76 -22.77
CA ALA A 318 -10.25 -5.83 -21.69
C ALA A 318 -11.26 -4.67 -21.65
N ILE A 319 -11.60 -4.12 -22.81
CA ILE A 319 -12.61 -3.05 -22.95
C ILE A 319 -13.97 -3.53 -22.46
N ALA A 320 -14.39 -4.75 -22.88
CA ALA A 320 -15.66 -5.34 -22.49
C ALA A 320 -15.73 -5.56 -20.97
N GLU A 321 -14.70 -6.17 -20.37
CA GLU A 321 -14.65 -6.42 -18.93
C GLU A 321 -14.60 -5.13 -18.10
N MET A 322 -13.84 -4.12 -18.51
CA MET A 322 -13.80 -2.81 -17.83
C MET A 322 -15.17 -2.12 -17.83
N ARG A 323 -15.87 -2.15 -18.97
CA ARG A 323 -17.23 -1.57 -19.10
C ARG A 323 -18.25 -2.36 -18.28
N ALA A 324 -18.20 -3.69 -18.32
CA ALA A 324 -19.07 -4.55 -17.52
C ALA A 324 -18.88 -4.31 -16.02
N ASP A 325 -17.64 -4.22 -15.55
CA ASP A 325 -17.33 -3.88 -14.16
C ASP A 325 -17.89 -2.51 -13.76
N LYS A 326 -17.76 -1.50 -14.63
CA LYS A 326 -18.33 -0.17 -14.36
C LYS A 326 -19.84 -0.19 -14.24
N ILE A 327 -20.54 -0.97 -15.10
CA ILE A 327 -21.98 -1.16 -15.02
C ILE A 327 -22.36 -1.85 -13.71
N ARG A 328 -21.64 -2.90 -13.32
CA ARG A 328 -21.84 -3.61 -12.06
C ARG A 328 -21.69 -2.66 -10.85
N VAL A 329 -20.58 -1.96 -10.75
CA VAL A 329 -20.30 -0.98 -9.67
C VAL A 329 -21.41 0.08 -9.60
N ASN A 330 -21.90 0.55 -10.73
CA ASN A 330 -22.98 1.53 -10.78
C ASN A 330 -24.32 0.96 -10.25
N ARG A 331 -24.64 -0.28 -10.61
CA ARG A 331 -25.85 -0.99 -10.12
C ARG A 331 -25.80 -1.26 -8.61
N GLU A 332 -24.63 -1.57 -8.09
CA GLU A 332 -24.37 -1.85 -6.66
C GLU A 332 -24.17 -0.57 -5.82
N HIS A 333 -24.39 0.64 -6.41
CA HIS A 333 -24.19 1.92 -5.76
C HIS A 333 -22.80 2.09 -5.08
N GLY A 334 -21.75 1.59 -5.74
CA GLY A 334 -20.38 1.71 -5.30
C GLY A 334 -19.62 0.38 -5.19
N GLY A 335 -20.31 -0.74 -5.09
CA GLY A 335 -19.70 -2.06 -5.00
C GLY A 335 -18.77 -2.24 -3.80
N ASP A 336 -17.91 -3.26 -3.85
CA ASP A 336 -16.88 -3.49 -2.83
C ASP A 336 -15.76 -2.44 -2.95
N PRO A 337 -15.56 -1.59 -1.93
CA PRO A 337 -14.48 -0.58 -1.96
C PRO A 337 -13.10 -1.17 -2.20
N ARG A 338 -12.87 -2.44 -1.85
CA ARG A 338 -11.59 -3.14 -2.06
C ARG A 338 -11.29 -3.41 -3.54
N ARG A 339 -12.30 -3.37 -4.39
CA ARG A 339 -12.22 -3.61 -5.85
C ARG A 339 -12.21 -2.33 -6.67
N ALA A 340 -12.48 -1.18 -6.06
CA ALA A 340 -12.39 0.10 -6.75
C ALA A 340 -10.99 0.27 -7.36
N HIS A 341 -10.92 0.80 -8.57
CA HIS A 341 -9.69 0.92 -9.37
C HIS A 341 -9.01 -0.39 -9.82
N GLY A 342 -9.52 -1.59 -9.45
CA GLY A 342 -8.90 -2.86 -9.79
C GLY A 342 -8.73 -3.07 -11.29
N MET A 343 -9.76 -2.77 -12.09
CA MET A 343 -9.67 -2.88 -13.55
C MET A 343 -8.67 -1.90 -14.16
N PHE A 344 -8.54 -0.71 -13.58
CA PHE A 344 -7.55 0.26 -14.04
C PHE A 344 -6.11 -0.18 -13.70
N LEU A 345 -5.90 -0.74 -12.51
CA LEU A 345 -4.61 -1.33 -12.16
C LEU A 345 -4.27 -2.53 -13.05
N ARG A 346 -5.27 -3.40 -13.37
CA ARG A 346 -5.08 -4.51 -14.31
C ARG A 346 -4.65 -4.02 -15.69
N ALA A 347 -5.27 -2.95 -16.21
CA ALA A 347 -4.88 -2.36 -17.49
C ALA A 347 -3.42 -1.82 -17.48
N LYS A 348 -3.00 -1.21 -16.39
CA LYS A 348 -1.59 -0.75 -16.22
C LYS A 348 -0.61 -1.92 -16.18
N LEU A 349 -0.95 -2.99 -15.44
CA LEU A 349 -0.14 -4.20 -15.40
C LEU A 349 -0.06 -4.88 -16.77
N SER A 350 -1.17 -4.94 -17.53
CA SER A 350 -1.17 -5.47 -18.90
C SER A 350 -0.21 -4.66 -19.80
N ALA A 351 -0.23 -3.33 -19.69
CA ALA A 351 0.72 -2.48 -20.39
C ALA A 351 2.17 -2.76 -19.95
N ALA A 352 2.41 -2.97 -18.64
CA ALA A 352 3.74 -3.29 -18.13
C ALA A 352 4.24 -4.65 -18.63
N PHE A 353 3.38 -5.68 -18.69
CA PHE A 353 3.71 -6.98 -19.28
C PHE A 353 3.99 -6.88 -20.77
N ARG A 354 3.22 -6.08 -21.52
CA ARG A 354 3.49 -5.84 -22.94
C ARG A 354 4.82 -5.15 -23.16
N LEU A 355 5.08 -4.09 -22.39
CA LEU A 355 6.32 -3.32 -22.50
C LEU A 355 7.56 -4.11 -22.00
N LEU A 356 7.39 -5.12 -21.17
CA LEU A 356 8.43 -6.08 -20.80
C LEU A 356 8.90 -6.87 -22.03
N GLU A 357 8.00 -7.27 -22.92
CA GLU A 357 8.31 -8.03 -24.13
C GLU A 357 8.76 -7.11 -25.28
N ASP A 358 8.07 -5.98 -25.45
CA ASP A 358 8.31 -5.03 -26.55
C ASP A 358 8.14 -3.58 -26.05
N PRO A 359 9.23 -2.89 -25.72
CA PRO A 359 9.22 -1.54 -25.17
C PRO A 359 8.60 -0.48 -26.10
N LEU A 360 8.53 -0.76 -27.39
CA LEU A 360 8.00 0.15 -28.40
C LEU A 360 6.54 -0.17 -28.79
N SER A 361 5.97 -1.22 -28.21
CA SER A 361 4.61 -1.64 -28.55
C SER A 361 3.59 -0.56 -28.19
N SER A 362 2.68 -0.32 -29.13
CA SER A 362 1.49 0.51 -28.93
C SER A 362 0.23 -0.32 -28.69
N GLU A 363 0.32 -1.64 -28.63
CA GLU A 363 -0.81 -2.56 -28.54
C GLU A 363 -0.60 -3.56 -27.39
N ILE A 364 -1.59 -3.64 -26.51
CA ILE A 364 -1.67 -4.60 -25.41
C ILE A 364 -2.40 -5.83 -25.94
N MET A 365 -1.81 -7.01 -25.83
CA MET A 365 -2.38 -8.27 -26.31
C MET A 365 -3.34 -8.85 -25.27
N GLN A 366 -4.21 -9.78 -25.70
CA GLN A 366 -5.11 -10.49 -24.78
C GLN A 366 -4.35 -11.25 -23.71
N GLU A 367 -3.24 -11.89 -24.06
CA GLU A 367 -2.37 -12.61 -23.13
C GLU A 367 -1.81 -11.69 -22.03
N ASP A 368 -1.43 -10.44 -22.35
CA ASP A 368 -0.99 -9.45 -21.36
C ASP A 368 -2.11 -9.15 -20.34
N TRP A 369 -3.36 -9.09 -20.83
CA TRP A 369 -4.53 -8.90 -19.99
C TRP A 369 -4.81 -10.09 -19.07
N GLU A 370 -4.63 -11.31 -19.56
CA GLU A 370 -4.79 -12.54 -18.79
C GLU A 370 -3.70 -12.67 -17.71
N LEU A 371 -2.44 -12.43 -18.05
CA LEU A 371 -1.31 -12.41 -17.10
C LEU A 371 -1.50 -11.34 -16.01
N ALA A 372 -1.95 -10.15 -16.39
CA ALA A 372 -2.28 -9.12 -15.41
C ALA A 372 -3.43 -9.56 -14.48
N GLY A 373 -4.41 -10.27 -14.99
CA GLY A 373 -5.47 -10.88 -14.20
C GLY A 373 -4.94 -11.90 -13.19
N MET A 374 -4.03 -12.77 -13.62
CA MET A 374 -3.36 -13.73 -12.73
C MET A 374 -2.57 -13.01 -11.63
N MET A 375 -1.77 -12.00 -11.97
CA MET A 375 -1.01 -11.21 -11.02
C MET A 375 -1.91 -10.46 -10.02
N MET A 376 -3.07 -9.97 -10.45
CA MET A 376 -4.05 -9.32 -9.56
C MET A 376 -4.66 -10.31 -8.56
N ARG A 377 -4.93 -11.57 -8.97
CA ARG A 377 -5.40 -12.62 -8.04
C ARG A 377 -4.34 -12.95 -6.99
N TYR A 378 -3.11 -13.14 -7.41
CA TYR A 378 -1.97 -13.34 -6.51
C TYR A 378 -1.85 -12.18 -5.50
N SER A 379 -1.88 -10.95 -5.99
CA SER A 379 -1.79 -9.74 -5.16
C SER A 379 -2.90 -9.66 -4.11
N ARG A 380 -4.13 -10.00 -4.49
CA ARG A 380 -5.26 -10.02 -3.56
C ARG A 380 -5.05 -11.02 -2.45
N ARG A 381 -4.63 -12.24 -2.79
CA ARG A 381 -4.31 -13.28 -1.79
C ARG A 381 -3.23 -12.81 -0.83
N CYS A 382 -2.11 -12.26 -1.34
CA CYS A 382 -1.06 -11.70 -0.50
C CYS A 382 -1.57 -10.62 0.45
N TYR A 383 -2.43 -9.72 -0.04
CA TYR A 383 -3.03 -8.68 0.79
C TYR A 383 -3.91 -9.27 1.90
N GLU A 384 -4.80 -10.20 1.57
CA GLU A 384 -5.76 -10.80 2.50
C GLU A 384 -5.05 -11.62 3.58
N GLU A 385 -4.06 -12.45 3.22
CA GLU A 385 -3.25 -13.24 4.15
C GLU A 385 -2.52 -12.34 5.16
N ASN A 386 -1.83 -11.31 4.68
CA ASN A 386 -1.09 -10.39 5.56
C ASN A 386 -2.01 -9.51 6.42
N LEU A 387 -3.18 -9.13 5.90
CA LEU A 387 -4.17 -8.40 6.68
C LEU A 387 -4.75 -9.27 7.80
N GLN A 388 -4.98 -10.55 7.54
CA GLN A 388 -5.44 -11.50 8.55
C GLN A 388 -4.38 -11.73 9.63
N GLU A 389 -3.11 -11.88 9.24
CA GLU A 389 -1.98 -11.96 10.17
C GLU A 389 -1.92 -10.72 11.07
N TYR A 390 -1.98 -9.53 10.50
CA TYR A 390 -2.02 -8.26 11.23
C TYR A 390 -3.17 -8.19 12.25
N ARG A 391 -4.37 -8.62 11.85
CA ARG A 391 -5.55 -8.62 12.73
C ARG A 391 -5.38 -9.60 13.89
N ASN A 392 -4.86 -10.80 13.60
CA ASN A 392 -4.61 -11.82 14.61
C ASN A 392 -3.55 -11.36 15.63
N GLU A 393 -2.46 -10.74 15.18
CA GLU A 393 -1.46 -10.18 16.07
C GLU A 393 -2.01 -9.06 16.96
N ASN A 394 -2.85 -8.17 16.39
CA ASN A 394 -3.48 -7.11 17.18
C ASN A 394 -4.44 -7.65 18.24
N LEU A 395 -5.17 -8.73 17.93
CA LEU A 395 -6.04 -9.38 18.90
C LEU A 395 -5.22 -9.99 20.04
N LYS A 396 -4.11 -10.68 19.72
CA LYS A 396 -3.19 -11.23 20.75
C LYS A 396 -2.64 -10.11 21.63
N ARG A 397 -2.07 -9.05 21.05
CA ARG A 397 -1.55 -7.92 21.84
C ARG A 397 -2.59 -7.30 22.77
N ARG A 398 -3.85 -7.16 22.30
CA ARG A 398 -4.93 -6.64 23.17
C ARG A 398 -5.27 -7.59 24.32
N ALA A 399 -5.18 -8.90 24.10
CA ALA A 399 -5.37 -9.89 25.16
C ALA A 399 -4.24 -9.81 26.20
N ASP A 400 -2.98 -9.77 25.73
CA ASP A 400 -1.80 -9.66 26.57
C ASP A 400 -1.83 -8.39 27.44
N TYR A 401 -2.19 -7.24 26.86
CA TYR A 401 -2.35 -5.98 27.63
C TYR A 401 -3.43 -6.04 28.69
N LYS A 402 -4.54 -6.76 28.44
CA LYS A 402 -5.58 -6.91 29.46
C LYS A 402 -5.09 -7.78 30.61
N GLU A 403 -4.41 -8.87 30.31
CA GLU A 403 -3.83 -9.77 31.31
C GLU A 403 -2.78 -9.04 32.17
N GLU A 404 -1.87 -8.26 31.55
CA GLU A 404 -0.93 -7.43 32.26
C GLU A 404 -1.62 -6.38 33.17
N ASP A 405 -2.66 -5.70 32.67
CA ASP A 405 -3.38 -4.69 33.45
C ASP A 405 -4.11 -5.31 34.65
N GLU A 406 -4.66 -6.52 34.48
CA GLU A 406 -5.27 -7.29 35.58
C GLU A 406 -4.23 -7.68 36.62
N LEU A 407 -3.07 -8.21 36.23
CA LEU A 407 -1.97 -8.56 37.14
C LEU A 407 -1.46 -7.34 37.90
N VAL A 408 -1.30 -6.21 37.22
CA VAL A 408 -0.89 -4.97 37.87
C VAL A 408 -1.92 -4.49 38.88
N ARG A 409 -3.22 -4.61 38.60
CA ARG A 409 -4.29 -4.26 39.53
C ARG A 409 -4.26 -5.15 40.75
N GLU A 410 -4.16 -6.47 40.59
CA GLU A 410 -4.06 -7.41 41.68
C GLU A 410 -2.87 -7.12 42.61
N GLN A 411 -1.68 -6.82 42.02
CA GLN A 411 -0.52 -6.46 42.82
C GLN A 411 -0.70 -5.14 43.60
N VAL A 412 -1.36 -4.16 42.98
CA VAL A 412 -1.68 -2.88 43.61
C VAL A 412 -2.67 -3.06 44.76
N ASP A 413 -3.66 -3.91 44.57
CA ASP A 413 -4.68 -4.20 45.60
C ASP A 413 -4.07 -4.99 46.79
N MET A 414 -3.23 -5.97 46.49
CA MET A 414 -2.50 -6.73 47.52
C MET A 414 -1.58 -5.81 48.36
N ARG A 415 -0.83 -4.90 47.74
CA ARG A 415 0.00 -3.91 48.45
C ARG A 415 -0.86 -2.95 49.30
N SER A 416 -1.99 -2.51 48.75
CA SER A 416 -2.93 -1.66 49.49
C SER A 416 -3.52 -2.38 50.71
N GLN A 417 -3.86 -3.67 50.58
CA GLN A 417 -4.35 -4.49 51.66
C GLN A 417 -3.31 -4.67 52.76
N LEU A 418 -2.06 -5.03 52.42
CA LEU A 418 -0.97 -5.16 53.38
C LEU A 418 -0.70 -3.85 54.16
N ALA A 419 -0.62 -2.72 53.44
CA ALA A 419 -0.46 -1.42 54.07
C ALA A 419 -1.66 -1.03 54.96
N THR A 420 -2.84 -1.53 54.65
CA THR A 420 -4.05 -1.34 55.48
C THR A 420 -3.98 -2.20 56.72
N GLU A 421 -3.57 -3.46 56.63
CA GLU A 421 -3.35 -4.37 57.76
C GLU A 421 -2.32 -3.79 58.73
N GLU A 422 -1.16 -3.33 58.23
CA GLU A 422 -0.11 -2.69 59.04
C GLU A 422 -0.68 -1.47 59.77
N ARG A 423 -1.43 -0.62 59.10
CA ARG A 423 -2.02 0.57 59.72
C ARG A 423 -3.08 0.24 60.74
N ILE A 424 -3.90 -0.79 60.54
CA ILE A 424 -4.87 -1.30 61.53
C ILE A 424 -4.16 -1.81 62.77
N MET A 425 -3.11 -2.60 62.60
CA MET A 425 -2.30 -3.11 63.72
C MET A 425 -1.64 -1.97 64.52
N GLU A 426 -1.10 -0.97 63.85
CA GLU A 426 -0.53 0.23 64.47
C GLU A 426 -1.59 1.00 65.28
N VAL A 427 -2.77 1.23 64.73
CA VAL A 427 -3.85 1.94 65.44
C VAL A 427 -4.35 1.16 66.63
N LEU A 428 -4.48 -0.18 66.55
CA LEU A 428 -4.88 -1.04 67.66
C LEU A 428 -3.82 -1.09 68.74
N SER A 429 -2.52 -1.13 68.40
CA SER A 429 -1.41 -1.18 69.35
C SER A 429 -1.24 0.15 70.12
N ASN A 430 -1.48 1.28 69.46
CA ASN A 430 -1.33 2.62 70.03
C ASN A 430 -2.58 3.15 70.73
N SER A 431 -3.69 2.35 70.73
CA SER A 431 -4.95 2.78 71.32
C SER A 431 -4.93 2.63 72.83
N PRO A 432 -5.27 3.68 73.61
CA PRO A 432 -5.44 3.57 75.04
C PRO A 432 -6.71 2.77 75.44
N LYS A 433 -7.56 2.42 74.49
CA LYS A 433 -8.81 1.67 74.69
C LYS A 433 -8.57 0.17 74.44
N PRO A 434 -9.24 -0.71 75.17
CA PRO A 434 -9.10 -2.15 75.00
C PRO A 434 -9.65 -2.63 73.63
N SER A 435 -10.43 -1.81 72.95
CA SER A 435 -10.95 -2.09 71.61
C SER A 435 -11.28 -0.80 70.86
N VAL A 436 -11.14 -0.84 69.52
CA VAL A 436 -11.37 0.32 68.59
C VAL A 436 -12.53 -0.01 67.70
N SER A 437 -13.41 0.94 67.48
CA SER A 437 -14.57 0.78 66.56
C SER A 437 -14.16 0.79 65.08
N LYS A 438 -14.97 0.11 64.22
CA LYS A 438 -14.73 0.17 62.76
C LYS A 438 -14.70 1.60 62.21
N GLY A 439 -15.53 2.50 62.79
CA GLY A 439 -15.56 3.90 62.41
C GLY A 439 -14.29 4.69 62.76
N GLU A 440 -13.64 4.35 63.87
CA GLU A 440 -12.34 4.93 64.26
C GLU A 440 -11.23 4.41 63.35
N LEU A 441 -11.20 3.11 63.05
CA LEU A 441 -10.28 2.56 62.05
C LEU A 441 -10.44 3.20 60.68
N THR A 442 -11.69 3.33 60.22
CA THR A 442 -11.97 3.99 58.93
C THR A 442 -11.44 5.41 58.88
N ARG A 443 -11.50 6.19 59.98
CA ARG A 443 -11.03 7.57 60.04
C ARG A 443 -9.50 7.68 60.02
N SER A 444 -8.80 6.68 60.52
CA SER A 444 -7.32 6.64 60.55
C SER A 444 -6.70 6.21 59.21
N LEU A 445 -7.51 5.76 58.26
CA LEU A 445 -7.07 5.27 56.94
C LEU A 445 -7.18 6.32 55.84
N SER A 446 -6.24 6.31 54.90
CA SER A 446 -6.31 7.09 53.68
C SER A 446 -7.46 6.64 52.78
N LYS A 447 -7.85 7.47 51.80
CA LYS A 447 -8.95 7.15 50.85
C LYS A 447 -8.75 5.79 50.17
N ARG A 448 -7.53 5.44 49.83
CA ARG A 448 -7.17 4.16 49.14
C ARG A 448 -7.27 2.98 50.12
N GLN A 449 -6.74 3.12 51.32
CA GLN A 449 -6.80 2.07 52.36
C GLN A 449 -8.22 1.74 52.84
N LYS A 450 -9.14 2.73 52.79
CA LYS A 450 -10.55 2.52 53.10
C LYS A 450 -11.23 1.48 52.19
N ALA A 451 -10.81 1.40 50.93
CA ALA A 451 -11.34 0.44 49.95
C ALA A 451 -10.95 -1.02 50.34
N SER A 452 -9.75 -1.21 50.94
CA SER A 452 -9.22 -2.50 51.35
C SER A 452 -9.52 -2.85 52.83
N LEU A 453 -10.28 -2.01 53.57
CA LEU A 453 -10.49 -2.17 55.02
C LEU A 453 -11.15 -3.47 55.38
N ASP A 454 -12.23 -3.87 54.70
CA ASP A 454 -12.97 -5.07 55.02
C ASP A 454 -12.17 -6.33 54.77
N ALA A 455 -11.48 -6.41 53.64
CA ALA A 455 -10.59 -7.50 53.29
C ALA A 455 -9.40 -7.61 54.29
N ALA A 456 -8.81 -6.47 54.67
CA ALA A 456 -7.73 -6.43 55.65
C ALA A 456 -8.18 -6.90 57.04
N LEU A 457 -9.39 -6.52 57.51
CA LEU A 457 -9.96 -6.98 58.75
C LEU A 457 -10.25 -8.49 58.75
N GLU A 458 -10.80 -9.02 57.65
CA GLU A 458 -11.03 -10.44 57.49
C GLU A 458 -9.73 -11.25 57.53
N ASN A 459 -8.69 -10.78 56.85
CA ASN A 459 -7.39 -11.44 56.81
C ASN A 459 -6.69 -11.41 58.20
N LEU A 460 -6.75 -10.28 58.92
CA LEU A 460 -6.21 -10.13 60.26
C LEU A 460 -6.97 -11.01 61.27
N MET A 461 -8.27 -11.19 61.12
CA MET A 461 -9.07 -12.11 61.95
C MET A 461 -8.72 -13.57 61.63
N ALA A 462 -8.66 -13.93 60.36
CA ALA A 462 -8.31 -15.28 59.91
C ALA A 462 -6.91 -15.70 60.38
N SER A 463 -5.95 -14.75 60.37
CA SER A 463 -4.58 -14.97 60.88
C SER A 463 -4.47 -14.93 62.40
N GLY A 464 -5.58 -14.74 63.13
CA GLY A 464 -5.58 -14.71 64.58
C GLY A 464 -4.89 -13.49 65.24
N LYS A 465 -4.62 -12.44 64.46
CA LYS A 465 -3.93 -11.23 64.93
C LYS A 465 -4.86 -10.25 65.64
N ILE A 466 -6.12 -10.24 65.30
CA ILE A 466 -7.18 -9.40 65.91
C ILE A 466 -8.40 -10.20 66.30
N LYS A 467 -9.13 -9.73 67.30
CA LYS A 467 -10.42 -10.23 67.72
C LYS A 467 -11.52 -9.23 67.37
N HIS A 468 -12.67 -9.75 66.94
CA HIS A 468 -13.86 -8.98 66.62
C HIS A 468 -14.96 -9.21 67.65
N ARG A 469 -15.62 -8.12 68.07
CA ARG A 469 -16.80 -8.16 68.97
C ARG A 469 -17.91 -7.29 68.39
N LYS A 470 -19.11 -7.82 68.30
CA LYS A 470 -20.33 -7.08 68.00
C LYS A 470 -20.92 -6.49 69.29
N GLY A 471 -21.07 -5.15 69.30
CA GLY A 471 -21.69 -4.45 70.45
C GLY A 471 -23.21 -4.53 70.44
N MET A 472 -23.86 -4.27 71.60
CA MET A 472 -25.33 -4.35 71.80
C MET A 472 -26.15 -3.45 70.86
N LYS A 473 -25.53 -2.38 70.29
CA LYS A 473 -26.18 -1.47 69.37
C LYS A 473 -25.74 -1.73 67.87
N GLY A 474 -25.23 -2.94 67.57
CA GLY A 474 -24.85 -3.33 66.21
C GLY A 474 -23.49 -2.83 65.74
N GLY A 475 -22.71 -2.12 66.56
CA GLY A 475 -21.38 -1.63 66.19
C GLY A 475 -20.34 -2.74 66.18
N HIS A 476 -19.34 -2.67 65.29
CA HIS A 476 -18.22 -3.60 65.19
C HIS A 476 -16.99 -3.02 65.89
N TRP A 477 -16.36 -3.79 66.80
CA TRP A 477 -15.21 -3.45 67.62
C TRP A 477 -14.10 -4.46 67.42
N TYR A 478 -12.87 -4.00 67.36
CA TYR A 478 -11.70 -4.80 67.13
C TYR A 478 -10.64 -4.55 68.20
N SER A 479 -9.93 -5.59 68.61
CA SER A 479 -8.83 -5.58 69.55
C SER A 479 -7.68 -6.45 69.09
N LEU A 480 -6.50 -6.26 69.56
CA LEU A 480 -5.40 -7.22 69.40
C LEU A 480 -5.82 -8.57 69.98
N ALA A 481 -5.30 -9.69 69.41
CA ALA A 481 -5.66 -11.04 69.81
C ALA A 481 -5.26 -11.43 71.25
#